data_874ee206907d828d018391af31f3b5a0
#
_entry.id   874ee206907d828d018391af31f3b5a0
#
_cell.length_a   1.000
_cell.length_b   1.000
_cell.length_c   1.000
_cell.angle_alpha   90.00
_cell.angle_beta   90.00
_cell.angle_gamma   90.00
#
_symmetry.space_group_name_H-M   'P 1'
#
loop_
_entity.id
_entity.type
_entity.pdbx_description
1 polymer ?
#
loop_
_entity_poly.entity_id
_entity_poly.type
_entity_poly.pdbx_seq_one_letter_code
_entity_poly.pdbx_strand_id
1 'polypeptide(L)'
;MRIAFFASSQLALPTLHQLLTYRVICGICVPAKEFDGKQHFRDLAKMSNLELLEIKPNETNSKLKRWMQKLKPDYGFVLTFSYKLPDAVLNSASGGFYNIHFGALPKYRGPEPLFWQMKNQEKSVDITIHQMDADWDTGAIVMVNQVPLTENDLHGGMQVKLSQTAVMTVVNFINALGQGMVSPQSQLGNGNYYKKP
;
A
#
# COMPACT_ATOMS: atom_id res chain seq x y z
N MET A 1 -17.04 7.17 1.19
CA MET A 1 -15.84 6.37 0.86
C MET A 1 -15.50 5.47 2.02
N ARG A 2 -15.38 4.17 1.80
CA ARG A 2 -15.05 3.13 2.79
C ARG A 2 -13.81 2.37 2.31
N ILE A 3 -12.74 2.38 3.09
CA ILE A 3 -11.44 1.80 2.69
C ILE A 3 -11.11 0.64 3.61
N ALA A 4 -10.80 -0.54 3.04
CA ALA A 4 -10.13 -1.62 3.72
C ALA A 4 -8.60 -1.41 3.59
N PHE A 5 -7.89 -1.34 4.72
CA PHE A 5 -6.46 -1.02 4.75
C PHE A 5 -5.62 -2.26 5.05
N PHE A 6 -4.58 -2.49 4.25
CA PHE A 6 -3.70 -3.66 4.33
C PHE A 6 -2.26 -3.24 4.59
N ALA A 7 -1.63 -3.79 5.63
CA ALA A 7 -0.26 -3.45 5.97
C ALA A 7 0.48 -4.60 6.65
N SER A 8 1.82 -4.62 6.52
CA SER A 8 2.70 -5.58 7.21
C SER A 8 4.00 -4.95 7.74
N SER A 9 4.03 -3.62 7.88
CA SER A 9 5.16 -2.88 8.44
C SER A 9 4.68 -1.62 9.15
N GLN A 10 5.42 -1.21 10.18
CA GLN A 10 5.21 0.07 10.87
C GLN A 10 5.28 1.29 9.94
N LEU A 11 5.89 1.18 8.77
CA LEU A 11 5.96 2.25 7.77
C LEU A 11 4.58 2.68 7.25
N ALA A 12 3.56 1.85 7.42
CA ALA A 12 2.18 2.17 7.05
C ALA A 12 1.41 2.93 8.15
N LEU A 13 1.93 2.99 9.39
CA LEU A 13 1.22 3.59 10.52
C LEU A 13 0.92 5.08 10.35
N PRO A 14 1.83 5.95 9.87
CA PRO A 14 1.52 7.36 9.67
C PRO A 14 0.35 7.58 8.71
N THR A 15 0.33 6.85 7.59
CA THR A 15 -0.76 6.90 6.62
C THR A 15 -2.07 6.38 7.22
N LEU A 16 -2.04 5.23 7.91
CA LEU A 16 -3.23 4.68 8.57
C LEU A 16 -3.80 5.67 9.60
N HIS A 17 -2.93 6.25 10.45
CA HIS A 17 -3.34 7.20 11.47
C HIS A 17 -4.06 8.41 10.83
N GLN A 18 -3.50 8.98 9.76
CA GLN A 18 -4.13 10.08 9.04
C GLN A 18 -5.49 9.68 8.45
N LEU A 19 -5.61 8.49 7.86
CA LEU A 19 -6.86 8.01 7.28
C LEU A 19 -7.95 7.75 8.34
N LEU A 20 -7.55 7.36 9.55
CA LEU A 20 -8.47 7.21 10.68
C LEU A 20 -9.08 8.56 11.10
N THR A 21 -8.32 9.67 11.03
CA THR A 21 -8.87 11.00 11.32
C THR A 21 -9.97 11.41 10.34
N TYR A 22 -9.91 10.95 9.09
CA TYR A 22 -10.95 11.18 8.07
C TYR A 22 -12.14 10.22 8.17
N ARG A 23 -12.08 9.23 9.08
CA ARG A 23 -13.13 8.21 9.27
C ARG A 23 -13.48 7.44 8.00
N VAL A 24 -12.51 7.26 7.10
CA VAL A 24 -12.71 6.52 5.84
C VAL A 24 -12.35 5.04 5.97
N ILE A 25 -11.62 4.64 7.01
CA ILE A 25 -11.24 3.22 7.22
C ILE A 25 -12.42 2.45 7.78
N CYS A 26 -12.74 1.31 7.15
CA CYS A 26 -13.80 0.40 7.59
C CYS A 26 -13.27 -0.93 8.17
N GLY A 27 -11.99 -1.22 8.01
CA GLY A 27 -11.32 -2.38 8.58
C GLY A 27 -9.85 -2.41 8.22
N ILE A 28 -9.05 -3.12 9.03
CA ILE A 28 -7.61 -3.23 8.89
C ILE A 28 -7.23 -4.71 8.75
N CYS A 29 -6.36 -5.03 7.81
CA CYS A 29 -5.86 -6.39 7.60
C CYS A 29 -4.33 -6.42 7.72
N VAL A 30 -3.82 -7.32 8.56
CA VAL A 30 -2.39 -7.52 8.78
C VAL A 30 -2.03 -9.02 8.75
N PRO A 31 -0.76 -9.38 8.50
CA PRO A 31 -0.31 -10.77 8.64
C PRO A 31 -0.50 -11.29 10.09
N ALA A 32 -0.85 -12.56 10.22
CA ALA A 32 -0.88 -13.23 11.53
C ALA A 32 0.53 -13.38 12.14
N LYS A 33 1.57 -13.45 11.28
CA LYS A 33 2.98 -13.42 11.71
C LYS A 33 3.29 -12.09 12.40
N GLU A 34 4.11 -12.12 13.45
CA GLU A 34 4.58 -10.91 14.12
C GLU A 34 5.53 -10.10 13.21
N PHE A 35 5.45 -8.77 13.33
CA PHE A 35 6.31 -7.79 12.67
C PHE A 35 6.39 -6.50 13.50
N ASP A 36 7.41 -5.70 13.26
CA ASP A 36 7.63 -4.46 14.00
C ASP A 36 6.46 -3.48 13.83
N GLY A 37 5.93 -3.05 14.97
CA GLY A 37 4.79 -2.12 15.02
C GLY A 37 3.41 -2.79 14.96
N LYS A 38 3.29 -4.14 14.87
CA LYS A 38 1.99 -4.81 14.79
C LYS A 38 1.06 -4.48 15.96
N GLN A 39 1.61 -4.33 17.17
CA GLN A 39 0.80 -3.95 18.34
C GLN A 39 0.12 -2.59 18.14
N HIS A 40 0.76 -1.63 17.48
CA HIS A 40 0.12 -0.34 17.18
C HIS A 40 -1.10 -0.47 16.25
N PHE A 41 -1.08 -1.42 15.30
CA PHE A 41 -2.28 -1.70 14.48
C PHE A 41 -3.42 -2.24 15.33
N ARG A 42 -3.14 -3.13 16.30
CA ARG A 42 -4.14 -3.65 17.24
C ARG A 42 -4.74 -2.53 18.09
N ASP A 43 -3.89 -1.65 18.63
CA ASP A 43 -4.30 -0.54 19.47
C ASP A 43 -5.15 0.48 18.68
N LEU A 44 -4.71 0.86 17.47
CA LEU A 44 -5.45 1.77 16.59
C LEU A 44 -6.82 1.19 16.20
N ALA A 45 -6.87 -0.09 15.84
CA ALA A 45 -8.14 -0.76 15.52
C ALA A 45 -9.10 -0.73 16.71
N LYS A 46 -8.60 -1.06 17.91
CA LYS A 46 -9.39 -1.04 19.16
C LYS A 46 -9.88 0.38 19.48
N MET A 47 -9.01 1.37 19.44
CA MET A 47 -9.35 2.78 19.72
C MET A 47 -10.37 3.34 18.74
N SER A 48 -10.32 2.91 17.48
CA SER A 48 -11.22 3.35 16.42
C SER A 48 -12.47 2.49 16.27
N ASN A 49 -12.65 1.48 17.13
CA ASN A 49 -13.75 0.49 17.05
C ASN A 49 -13.84 -0.18 15.68
N LEU A 50 -12.70 -0.56 15.11
CA LEU A 50 -12.58 -1.22 13.81
C LEU A 50 -12.21 -2.69 13.97
N GLU A 51 -12.67 -3.51 13.04
CA GLU A 51 -12.25 -4.90 12.95
C GLU A 51 -10.81 -4.98 12.43
N LEU A 52 -9.92 -5.63 13.18
CA LEU A 52 -8.60 -6.03 12.73
C LEU A 52 -8.63 -7.49 12.31
N LEU A 53 -8.34 -7.76 11.05
CA LEU A 53 -8.19 -9.11 10.53
C LEU A 53 -6.71 -9.51 10.50
N GLU A 54 -6.35 -10.51 11.30
CA GLU A 54 -5.04 -11.16 11.20
C GLU A 54 -5.16 -12.43 10.35
N ILE A 55 -4.36 -12.52 9.25
CA ILE A 55 -4.42 -13.64 8.30
C ILE A 55 -3.08 -14.31 8.06
N LYS A 56 -3.14 -15.61 7.72
CA LYS A 56 -2.02 -16.39 7.19
C LYS A 56 -2.07 -16.39 5.65
N PRO A 57 -0.97 -16.71 4.94
CA PRO A 57 -0.96 -16.74 3.47
C PRO A 57 -2.03 -17.65 2.86
N ASN A 58 -2.30 -18.81 3.46
CA ASN A 58 -3.30 -19.76 2.99
C ASN A 58 -4.76 -19.38 3.32
N GLU A 59 -4.99 -18.29 4.05
CA GLU A 59 -6.33 -17.81 4.43
C GLU A 59 -6.85 -16.71 3.50
N THR A 60 -6.03 -16.22 2.55
CA THR A 60 -6.40 -15.11 1.66
C THR A 60 -7.62 -15.42 0.77
N ASN A 61 -7.76 -16.67 0.31
CA ASN A 61 -8.90 -17.06 -0.53
C ASN A 61 -10.21 -17.27 0.25
N SER A 62 -10.16 -17.59 1.53
CA SER A 62 -11.36 -17.95 2.30
C SER A 62 -11.72 -16.90 3.35
N LYS A 63 -10.84 -16.68 4.33
CA LYS A 63 -11.10 -15.78 5.46
C LYS A 63 -11.13 -14.32 5.02
N LEU A 64 -10.16 -13.91 4.19
CA LEU A 64 -10.10 -12.55 3.66
C LEU A 64 -11.31 -12.24 2.75
N LYS A 65 -11.67 -13.16 1.84
CA LYS A 65 -12.84 -12.98 0.98
C LYS A 65 -14.12 -12.76 1.79
N ARG A 66 -14.36 -13.58 2.83
CA ARG A 66 -15.52 -13.42 3.72
C ARG A 66 -15.52 -12.09 4.46
N TRP A 67 -14.34 -11.66 4.93
CA TRP A 67 -14.18 -10.38 5.61
C TRP A 67 -14.50 -9.21 4.69
N MET A 68 -14.01 -9.23 3.44
CA MET A 68 -14.33 -8.22 2.43
C MET A 68 -15.83 -8.16 2.12
N GLN A 69 -16.48 -9.34 1.98
CA GLN A 69 -17.93 -9.42 1.75
C GLN A 69 -18.76 -8.83 2.90
N LYS A 70 -18.28 -8.99 4.14
CA LYS A 70 -18.89 -8.39 5.35
C LYS A 70 -18.69 -6.88 5.38
N LEU A 71 -17.47 -6.41 5.13
CA LEU A 71 -17.12 -4.99 5.19
C LEU A 71 -17.71 -4.17 4.05
N LYS A 72 -17.79 -4.73 2.85
CA LYS A 72 -18.23 -4.05 1.62
C LYS A 72 -17.51 -2.70 1.44
N PRO A 73 -16.17 -2.68 1.36
CA PRO A 73 -15.45 -1.44 1.14
C PRO A 73 -15.62 -0.95 -0.29
N ASP A 74 -15.53 0.36 -0.50
CA ASP A 74 -15.45 0.95 -1.83
C ASP A 74 -14.07 0.70 -2.45
N TYR A 75 -13.00 0.74 -1.60
CA TYR A 75 -11.61 0.61 -2.03
C TYR A 75 -10.80 -0.28 -1.09
N GLY A 76 -9.80 -0.97 -1.63
CA GLY A 76 -8.71 -1.58 -0.89
C GLY A 76 -7.44 -0.73 -1.02
N PHE A 77 -6.81 -0.35 0.09
CA PHE A 77 -5.51 0.33 0.09
C PHE A 77 -4.45 -0.57 0.72
N VAL A 78 -3.38 -0.77 -0.01
CA VAL A 78 -2.28 -1.68 0.35
C VAL A 78 -0.99 -0.87 0.49
N LEU A 79 -0.37 -0.95 1.65
CA LEU A 79 0.93 -0.33 1.91
C LEU A 79 1.81 -1.32 2.68
N THR A 80 2.87 -1.80 2.03
CA THR A 80 3.81 -2.79 2.61
C THR A 80 3.22 -4.18 2.92
N PHE A 81 2.11 -4.57 2.30
CA PHE A 81 1.50 -5.88 2.57
C PHE A 81 2.21 -7.00 1.80
N SER A 82 2.58 -8.07 2.51
CA SER A 82 3.50 -9.10 2.01
C SER A 82 2.84 -10.31 1.34
N TYR A 83 1.50 -10.38 1.30
CA TYR A 83 0.80 -11.51 0.69
C TYR A 83 0.14 -11.10 -0.63
N LYS A 84 0.18 -12.02 -1.61
CA LYS A 84 -0.56 -11.85 -2.86
C LYS A 84 -2.06 -11.88 -2.56
N LEU A 85 -2.79 -10.89 -3.09
CA LEU A 85 -4.23 -10.84 -2.99
C LEU A 85 -4.84 -11.58 -4.20
N PRO A 86 -5.75 -12.55 -3.98
CA PRO A 86 -6.43 -13.25 -5.07
C PRO A 86 -7.39 -12.33 -5.83
N ASP A 87 -7.64 -12.61 -7.10
CA ASP A 87 -8.59 -11.86 -7.94
C ASP A 87 -9.97 -11.71 -7.30
N ALA A 88 -10.46 -12.77 -6.64
CA ALA A 88 -11.74 -12.72 -5.92
C ALA A 88 -11.77 -11.70 -4.77
N VAL A 89 -10.61 -11.32 -4.23
CA VAL A 89 -10.46 -10.24 -3.23
C VAL A 89 -10.31 -8.90 -3.94
N LEU A 90 -9.46 -8.80 -4.94
CA LEU A 90 -9.27 -7.58 -5.72
C LEU A 90 -10.58 -7.07 -6.33
N ASN A 91 -11.44 -7.99 -6.80
CA ASN A 91 -12.74 -7.69 -7.39
C ASN A 91 -13.86 -7.47 -6.34
N SER A 92 -13.55 -7.51 -5.03
CA SER A 92 -14.56 -7.35 -3.97
C SER A 92 -14.81 -5.91 -3.53
N ALA A 93 -13.98 -4.98 -3.97
CA ALA A 93 -14.16 -3.53 -3.77
C ALA A 93 -14.58 -2.88 -5.09
N SER A 94 -15.68 -2.11 -5.08
CA SER A 94 -16.27 -1.55 -6.30
C SER A 94 -15.36 -0.55 -7.02
N GLY A 95 -14.52 0.17 -6.28
CA GLY A 95 -13.53 1.12 -6.80
C GLY A 95 -12.12 0.50 -6.97
N GLY A 96 -11.97 -0.82 -6.72
CA GLY A 96 -10.71 -1.54 -6.89
C GLY A 96 -9.75 -1.43 -5.72
N PHE A 97 -8.57 -1.99 -5.94
CA PHE A 97 -7.46 -1.98 -5.00
C PHE A 97 -6.30 -1.13 -5.52
N TYR A 98 -5.66 -0.40 -4.62
CA TYR A 98 -4.50 0.42 -4.92
C TYR A 98 -3.35 0.09 -3.98
N ASN A 99 -2.17 -0.12 -4.56
CA ASN A 99 -0.93 -0.31 -3.82
C ASN A 99 -0.12 0.99 -3.78
N ILE A 100 0.34 1.35 -2.60
CA ILE A 100 1.26 2.47 -2.36
C ILE A 100 2.67 1.87 -2.33
N HIS A 101 3.37 1.98 -3.44
CA HIS A 101 4.65 1.34 -3.71
C HIS A 101 5.79 2.37 -3.60
N PHE A 102 6.84 2.05 -2.81
CA PHE A 102 8.00 2.94 -2.62
C PHE A 102 9.05 2.71 -3.71
N GLY A 103 8.62 2.76 -4.96
CA GLY A 103 9.46 2.50 -6.12
C GLY A 103 8.95 3.13 -7.40
N ALA A 104 9.90 3.51 -8.28
CA ALA A 104 9.61 4.02 -9.61
C ALA A 104 9.14 2.88 -10.53
N LEU A 105 7.84 2.79 -10.78
CA LEU A 105 7.26 1.82 -11.71
C LEU A 105 7.33 2.33 -13.16
N PRO A 106 7.55 1.44 -14.13
CA PRO A 106 7.66 -0.03 -14.05
C PRO A 106 9.07 -0.55 -13.69
N LYS A 107 10.06 0.32 -13.47
CA LYS A 107 11.48 -0.04 -13.35
C LYS A 107 11.78 -0.85 -12.08
N TYR A 108 11.10 -0.58 -10.98
CA TYR A 108 11.38 -1.17 -9.66
C TYR A 108 10.15 -1.90 -9.08
N ARG A 109 9.68 -2.95 -9.77
CA ARG A 109 8.68 -3.88 -9.22
C ARG A 109 9.31 -4.81 -8.20
N GLY A 110 8.54 -5.29 -7.23
CA GLY A 110 8.98 -6.28 -6.23
C GLY A 110 9.07 -5.74 -4.81
N PRO A 111 9.54 -6.57 -3.84
CA PRO A 111 9.30 -6.34 -2.41
C PRO A 111 10.18 -5.27 -1.73
N GLU A 112 11.34 -4.91 -2.26
CA GLU A 112 12.30 -3.98 -1.63
C GLU A 112 12.77 -2.91 -2.62
N PRO A 113 11.85 -2.13 -3.22
CA PRO A 113 12.20 -1.20 -4.30
C PRO A 113 13.15 -0.09 -3.84
N LEU A 114 13.02 0.41 -2.60
CA LEU A 114 13.93 1.41 -2.05
C LEU A 114 15.38 0.92 -2.03
N PHE A 115 15.61 -0.33 -1.57
CA PHE A 115 16.96 -0.91 -1.54
C PHE A 115 17.60 -0.91 -2.94
N TRP A 116 16.85 -1.34 -3.94
CA TRP A 116 17.35 -1.42 -5.31
C TRP A 116 17.58 -0.05 -5.96
N GLN A 117 16.73 0.93 -5.69
CA GLN A 117 16.92 2.30 -6.16
C GLN A 117 18.18 2.94 -5.55
N MET A 118 18.40 2.77 -4.25
CA MET A 118 19.63 3.23 -3.58
C MET A 118 20.86 2.49 -4.10
N LYS A 119 20.80 1.17 -4.24
CA LYS A 119 21.91 0.35 -4.79
C LYS A 119 22.29 0.77 -6.22
N ASN A 120 21.30 1.14 -7.02
CA ASN A 120 21.49 1.61 -8.40
C ASN A 120 21.81 3.12 -8.48
N GLN A 121 22.04 3.77 -7.34
CA GLN A 121 22.43 5.18 -7.26
C GLN A 121 21.44 6.11 -7.99
N GLU A 122 20.13 5.81 -7.88
CA GLU A 122 19.09 6.69 -8.38
C GLU A 122 19.14 8.04 -7.64
N LYS A 123 18.76 9.12 -8.32
CA LYS A 123 18.73 10.46 -7.74
C LYS A 123 17.43 10.77 -6.98
N SER A 124 16.47 9.89 -7.07
CA SER A 124 15.17 10.00 -6.41
C SER A 124 14.54 8.63 -6.21
N VAL A 125 13.62 8.56 -5.28
CA VAL A 125 12.72 7.42 -5.05
C VAL A 125 11.31 7.89 -5.28
N ASP A 126 10.50 7.11 -6.01
CA ASP A 126 9.10 7.45 -6.22
C ASP A 126 8.22 6.75 -5.18
N ILE A 127 7.19 7.45 -4.74
CA ILE A 127 6.00 6.85 -4.14
C ILE A 127 4.98 6.73 -5.28
N THR A 128 4.83 5.52 -5.78
CA THR A 128 3.90 5.23 -6.88
C THR A 128 2.61 4.61 -6.33
N ILE A 129 1.46 5.24 -6.59
CA ILE A 129 0.17 4.60 -6.35
C ILE A 129 -0.30 4.01 -7.67
N HIS A 130 -0.60 2.72 -7.67
CA HIS A 130 -1.07 2.01 -8.85
C HIS A 130 -2.26 1.11 -8.52
N GLN A 131 -3.12 0.85 -9.50
CA GLN A 131 -4.15 -0.17 -9.39
C GLN A 131 -3.50 -1.54 -9.21
N MET A 132 -4.11 -2.39 -8.42
CA MET A 132 -3.65 -3.78 -8.30
C MET A 132 -4.35 -4.67 -9.31
N ASP A 133 -3.59 -5.56 -9.91
CA ASP A 133 -4.03 -6.63 -10.79
C ASP A 133 -3.52 -8.00 -10.32
N ALA A 134 -3.66 -9.01 -11.17
CA ALA A 134 -3.26 -10.38 -10.84
C ALA A 134 -1.76 -10.57 -10.63
N ASP A 135 -0.94 -9.68 -11.18
CA ASP A 135 0.52 -9.76 -11.10
C ASP A 135 1.12 -8.75 -10.11
N TRP A 136 2.41 -8.91 -9.78
CA TRP A 136 3.07 -8.03 -8.84
C TRP A 136 3.47 -6.70 -9.49
N ASP A 137 2.90 -5.60 -8.96
CA ASP A 137 3.24 -4.22 -9.30
C ASP A 137 3.12 -3.88 -10.79
N THR A 138 2.17 -4.53 -11.52
CA THR A 138 1.98 -4.37 -12.97
C THR A 138 0.83 -3.46 -13.35
N GLY A 139 -0.09 -3.20 -12.45
CA GLY A 139 -1.29 -2.43 -12.73
C GLY A 139 -1.05 -0.95 -13.05
N ALA A 140 -2.08 -0.31 -13.58
CA ALA A 140 -2.00 1.06 -14.07
C ALA A 140 -1.65 2.07 -12.97
N ILE A 141 -0.70 2.96 -13.26
CA ILE A 141 -0.27 4.03 -12.35
C ILE A 141 -1.34 5.12 -12.30
N VAL A 142 -1.68 5.58 -11.11
CA VAL A 142 -2.67 6.64 -10.89
C VAL A 142 -2.07 7.89 -10.26
N MET A 143 -0.95 7.77 -9.54
CA MET A 143 -0.26 8.90 -8.95
C MET A 143 1.22 8.57 -8.72
N VAL A 144 2.08 9.54 -8.91
CA VAL A 144 3.51 9.46 -8.59
C VAL A 144 3.90 10.69 -7.79
N ASN A 145 4.66 10.48 -6.73
CA ASN A 145 5.30 11.54 -5.96
C ASN A 145 6.80 11.22 -5.82
N GLN A 146 7.64 12.06 -6.38
CA GLN A 146 9.08 11.85 -6.43
C GLN A 146 9.75 12.46 -5.19
N VAL A 147 10.56 11.68 -4.50
CA VAL A 147 11.31 12.07 -3.30
C VAL A 147 12.80 12.09 -3.63
N PRO A 148 13.49 13.23 -3.53
CA PRO A 148 14.93 13.31 -3.81
C PRO A 148 15.74 12.39 -2.90
N LEU A 149 16.76 11.75 -3.48
CA LEU A 149 17.74 10.90 -2.84
C LEU A 149 19.12 11.53 -2.99
N THR A 150 19.87 11.60 -1.90
CA THR A 150 21.24 12.11 -1.85
C THR A 150 22.21 11.02 -1.44
N GLU A 151 23.50 11.20 -1.71
CA GLU A 151 24.55 10.23 -1.34
C GLU A 151 24.68 10.03 0.19
N ASN A 152 24.19 10.99 0.98
CA ASN A 152 24.22 10.91 2.45
C ASN A 152 22.98 10.24 3.06
N ASP A 153 21.98 9.92 2.25
CA ASP A 153 20.76 9.29 2.75
C ASP A 153 21.04 7.82 3.12
N LEU A 154 20.69 7.46 4.34
CA LEU A 154 20.72 6.09 4.81
C LEU A 154 19.39 5.41 4.55
N HIS A 155 19.40 4.10 4.26
CA HIS A 155 18.21 3.32 3.94
C HIS A 155 17.09 3.49 4.98
N GLY A 156 17.40 3.37 6.28
CA GLY A 156 16.42 3.55 7.35
C GLY A 156 15.84 4.97 7.42
N GLY A 157 16.68 5.99 7.20
CA GLY A 157 16.23 7.39 7.12
C GLY A 157 15.28 7.63 5.95
N MET A 158 15.59 7.05 4.79
CA MET A 158 14.72 7.11 3.62
C MET A 158 13.39 6.37 3.81
N GLN A 159 13.40 5.21 4.49
CA GLN A 159 12.14 4.54 4.86
C GLN A 159 11.22 5.45 5.67
N VAL A 160 11.75 6.14 6.68
CA VAL A 160 10.97 7.09 7.49
C VAL A 160 10.49 8.27 6.64
N LYS A 161 11.36 8.87 5.83
CA LYS A 161 11.02 9.97 4.92
C LYS A 161 9.89 9.58 3.96
N LEU A 162 9.99 8.40 3.32
CA LEU A 162 8.94 7.88 2.42
C LEU A 162 7.62 7.61 3.15
N SER A 163 7.69 7.01 4.34
CA SER A 163 6.52 6.74 5.18
C SER A 163 5.76 8.04 5.52
N GLN A 164 6.48 9.11 5.88
CA GLN A 164 5.90 10.41 6.18
C GLN A 164 5.36 11.10 4.91
N THR A 165 6.09 11.06 3.81
CA THR A 165 5.67 11.64 2.53
C THR A 165 4.45 10.93 1.96
N ALA A 166 4.34 9.61 2.16
CA ALA A 166 3.19 8.81 1.73
C ALA A 166 1.88 9.30 2.33
N VAL A 167 1.89 9.90 3.52
CA VAL A 167 0.67 10.47 4.15
C VAL A 167 0.01 11.47 3.21
N MET A 168 0.74 12.50 2.78
CA MET A 168 0.18 13.53 1.88
C MET A 168 -0.09 12.99 0.48
N THR A 169 0.73 12.08 -0.03
CA THR A 169 0.48 11.43 -1.31
C THR A 169 -0.85 10.70 -1.32
N VAL A 170 -1.15 9.94 -0.27
CA VAL A 170 -2.42 9.20 -0.14
C VAL A 170 -3.60 10.14 0.12
N VAL A 171 -3.41 11.21 0.89
CA VAL A 171 -4.46 12.24 1.09
C VAL A 171 -4.83 12.89 -0.24
N ASN A 172 -3.84 13.29 -1.04
CA ASN A 172 -4.08 13.86 -2.36
C ASN A 172 -4.79 12.87 -3.29
N PHE A 173 -4.41 11.60 -3.22
CA PHE A 173 -5.06 10.55 -4.00
C PHE A 173 -6.53 10.35 -3.59
N ILE A 174 -6.85 10.32 -2.30
CA ILE A 174 -8.24 10.23 -1.81
C ILE A 174 -9.08 11.41 -2.28
N ASN A 175 -8.53 12.62 -2.25
CA ASN A 175 -9.20 13.80 -2.75
C ASN A 175 -9.48 13.69 -4.26
N ALA A 176 -8.49 13.24 -5.03
CA ALA A 176 -8.67 13.00 -6.47
C ALA A 176 -9.72 11.92 -6.76
N LEU A 177 -9.74 10.83 -5.98
CA LEU A 177 -10.78 9.80 -6.06
C LEU A 177 -12.18 10.37 -5.78
N GLY A 178 -12.31 11.19 -4.72
CA GLY A 178 -13.58 11.81 -4.35
C GLY A 178 -14.12 12.79 -5.39
N GLN A 179 -13.22 13.37 -6.20
CA GLN A 179 -13.55 14.31 -7.27
C GLN A 179 -13.69 13.62 -8.65
N GLY A 180 -13.46 12.31 -8.74
CA GLY A 180 -13.47 11.59 -10.03
C GLY A 180 -12.32 11.98 -10.96
N MET A 181 -11.21 12.52 -10.42
CA MET A 181 -10.08 13.06 -11.19
C MET A 181 -8.93 12.06 -11.37
N VAL A 182 -9.15 10.79 -11.02
CA VAL A 182 -8.14 9.74 -11.18
C VAL A 182 -8.17 9.19 -12.60
N SER A 183 -7.04 9.28 -13.29
CA SER A 183 -6.86 8.75 -14.66
C SER A 183 -5.76 7.69 -14.65
N PRO A 184 -6.11 6.39 -14.67
CA PRO A 184 -5.12 5.32 -14.69
C PRO A 184 -4.30 5.34 -15.99
N GLN A 185 -2.98 5.25 -15.86
CA GLN A 185 -2.04 5.19 -16.99
C GLN A 185 -1.38 3.81 -17.01
N SER A 186 -1.52 3.07 -18.10
CA SER A 186 -0.84 1.80 -18.27
C SER A 186 0.68 1.99 -18.15
N GLN A 187 1.34 1.06 -17.47
CA GLN A 187 2.79 1.06 -17.40
C GLN A 187 3.39 0.80 -18.80
N LEU A 188 4.26 1.69 -19.28
CA LEU A 188 4.90 1.57 -20.58
C LEU A 188 6.22 0.82 -20.46
N GLY A 189 6.52 -0.04 -21.44
CA GLY A 189 7.78 -0.78 -21.55
C GLY A 189 7.88 -2.01 -20.64
N ASN A 190 9.02 -2.69 -20.77
CA ASN A 190 9.34 -3.86 -19.96
C ASN A 190 9.83 -3.42 -18.58
N GLY A 191 9.03 -3.65 -17.54
CA GLY A 191 9.44 -3.40 -16.17
C GLY A 191 10.39 -4.48 -15.65
N ASN A 192 11.22 -4.12 -14.67
CA ASN A 192 12.10 -5.07 -13.98
C ASN A 192 11.45 -5.49 -12.67
N TYR A 193 11.44 -6.80 -12.40
CA TYR A 193 11.04 -7.34 -11.10
C TYR A 193 12.28 -7.70 -10.28
N TYR A 194 12.45 -7.04 -9.16
CA TYR A 194 13.55 -7.30 -8.23
C TYR A 194 13.09 -8.21 -7.10
N LYS A 195 13.84 -9.29 -6.87
CA LYS A 195 13.63 -10.18 -5.71
C LYS A 195 14.10 -9.50 -4.43
N LYS A 196 13.72 -10.07 -3.30
CA LYS A 196 14.28 -9.64 -2.01
C LYS A 196 15.80 -9.80 -2.03
N PRO A 197 16.56 -8.76 -1.55
CA PRO A 197 18.04 -8.81 -1.47
C PRO A 197 18.54 -9.91 -0.53
#